data_ed340510e81cec013208cfc1d9f06d27
#
_entry.id   ed340510e81cec013208cfc1d9f06d27
#
_cell.length_a   1.000
_cell.length_b   1.000
_cell.length_c   1.000
_cell.angle_alpha   90.00
_cell.angle_beta   90.00
_cell.angle_gamma   90.00
#
_symmetry.space_group_name_H-M   'P 1'
#
loop_
_entity.id
_entity.type
_entity.pdbx_description
1 polymer ?
#
loop_
_entity_poly.entity_id
_entity_poly.type
_entity_poly.pdbx_seq_one_letter_code
_entity_poly.pdbx_strand_id
1 'polypeptide(L)'
;MYTYIVIDDESLIRKGTIKKLQPMEEQIFCIGEADNGKTGIELIQEVHPDFVILDMQMPIMGGKELLPYLAENYPDMPLIVISGYRDFDYVKQAISAAAIDYILKPFSKEAIQDCISRAIKRLEDSQTLSRVTDSDEEKEAAYYDYDIQHLTNLILGYHVGEGSVSSKRLNFINDTHHLVLLTLYFESTSQIQNIDIQHWLEDGGFGDLALYLPNAASDQMGFLVLFMPNTEIIHSRRLVDQISSALTDYVRHLQNSLIIGILS
;
A
#
# COMPACT_ATOMS: atom_id res chain seq x y z
N MET A 1 20.94 13.41 1.12
CA MET A 1 20.40 13.88 2.41
C MET A 1 18.98 14.31 2.14
N TYR A 2 18.00 13.74 2.85
CA TYR A 2 16.58 14.02 2.66
C TYR A 2 16.08 15.10 3.59
N THR A 3 15.09 15.85 3.16
CA THR A 3 14.51 16.96 3.92
C THR A 3 13.11 16.62 4.42
N TYR A 4 12.74 17.10 5.59
CA TYR A 4 11.40 16.90 6.12
C TYR A 4 10.86 18.12 6.88
N ILE A 5 9.55 18.15 7.03
CA ILE A 5 8.85 19.07 7.91
C ILE A 5 8.03 18.32 8.96
N VAL A 6 7.73 19.00 10.07
CA VAL A 6 6.85 18.47 11.12
C VAL A 6 5.64 19.39 11.27
N ILE A 7 4.44 18.82 11.18
CA ILE A 7 3.17 19.52 11.32
C ILE A 7 2.44 18.95 12.55
N ASP A 8 2.36 19.72 13.62
CA ASP A 8 1.75 19.35 14.90
C ASP A 8 1.47 20.63 15.68
N ASP A 9 0.30 20.81 16.29
CA ASP A 9 -0.04 22.05 17.02
C ASP A 9 0.76 22.19 18.32
N GLU A 10 1.23 21.09 18.91
CA GLU A 10 2.02 21.09 20.13
C GLU A 10 3.51 21.32 19.85
N SER A 11 4.02 22.52 20.09
CA SER A 11 5.44 22.86 19.85
C SER A 11 6.44 21.93 20.60
N LEU A 12 6.04 21.41 21.76
CA LEU A 12 6.87 20.46 22.53
C LEU A 12 6.97 19.10 21.82
N ILE A 13 5.90 18.66 21.18
CA ILE A 13 5.89 17.41 20.41
C ILE A 13 6.75 17.58 19.16
N ARG A 14 6.63 18.70 18.41
CA ARG A 14 7.48 18.98 17.24
C ARG A 14 8.96 18.92 17.62
N LYS A 15 9.36 19.68 18.65
CA LYS A 15 10.75 19.69 19.16
C LYS A 15 11.20 18.31 19.66
N GLY A 16 10.30 17.58 20.33
CA GLY A 16 10.57 16.22 20.81
C GLY A 16 10.79 15.22 19.67
N THR A 17 10.00 15.33 18.61
CA THR A 17 10.13 14.52 17.38
C THR A 17 11.47 14.82 16.69
N ILE A 18 11.78 16.08 16.44
CA ILE A 18 13.04 16.51 15.83
C ILE A 18 14.23 16.02 16.66
N LYS A 19 14.18 16.16 17.99
CA LYS A 19 15.25 15.69 18.88
C LYS A 19 15.44 14.16 18.82
N LYS A 20 14.38 13.38 18.69
CA LYS A 20 14.49 11.92 18.54
C LYS A 20 15.13 11.52 17.22
N LEU A 21 15.05 12.37 16.21
CA LEU A 21 15.62 12.17 14.87
C LEU A 21 17.04 12.69 14.73
N GLN A 22 17.59 13.45 15.70
CA GLN A 22 18.98 13.91 15.67
C GLN A 22 20.04 12.87 15.31
N PRO A 23 19.95 11.60 15.79
CA PRO A 23 20.93 10.58 15.41
C PRO A 23 20.95 10.21 13.92
N MET A 24 19.95 10.67 13.16
CA MET A 24 19.86 10.48 11.71
C MET A 24 20.25 11.73 10.91
N GLU A 25 20.86 12.75 11.55
CA GLU A 25 21.21 14.05 10.94
C GLU A 25 22.15 13.97 9.74
N GLU A 26 22.89 12.87 9.59
CA GLU A 26 23.68 12.60 8.38
C GLU A 26 22.82 12.23 7.16
N GLN A 27 21.59 11.74 7.38
CA GLN A 27 20.67 11.27 6.35
C GLN A 27 19.50 12.20 6.12
N ILE A 28 19.00 12.84 7.18
CA ILE A 28 17.79 13.68 7.14
C ILE A 28 18.00 15.03 7.82
N PHE A 29 17.27 16.06 7.34
CA PHE A 29 17.30 17.39 7.91
C PHE A 29 15.92 18.03 7.98
N CYS A 30 15.52 18.52 9.16
CA CYS A 30 14.26 19.26 9.33
C CYS A 30 14.40 20.67 8.74
N ILE A 31 13.59 20.98 7.73
CA ILE A 31 13.61 22.27 7.04
C ILE A 31 12.45 23.20 7.43
N GLY A 32 11.51 22.70 8.27
CA GLY A 32 10.43 23.55 8.73
C GLY A 32 9.48 22.87 9.71
N GLU A 33 8.71 23.69 10.41
CA GLU A 33 7.67 23.30 11.35
C GLU A 33 6.38 24.09 11.05
N ALA A 34 5.22 23.42 11.17
CA ALA A 34 3.92 24.07 11.09
C ALA A 34 3.03 23.61 12.26
N ASP A 35 2.06 24.43 12.64
CA ASP A 35 1.17 24.19 13.78
C ASP A 35 -0.27 23.78 13.40
N ASN A 36 -0.55 23.68 12.11
CA ASN A 36 -1.82 23.21 11.57
C ASN A 36 -1.66 22.83 10.09
N GLY A 37 -2.66 22.12 9.54
CA GLY A 37 -2.60 21.65 8.16
C GLY A 37 -2.54 22.77 7.11
N LYS A 38 -3.17 23.93 7.37
CA LYS A 38 -3.14 25.04 6.40
C LYS A 38 -1.75 25.63 6.27
N THR A 39 -1.10 25.98 7.39
CA THR A 39 0.29 26.45 7.40
C THR A 39 1.26 25.36 6.94
N GLY A 40 0.92 24.08 7.15
CA GLY A 40 1.65 22.95 6.63
C GLY A 40 1.65 22.88 5.10
N ILE A 41 0.50 23.08 4.45
CA ILE A 41 0.41 23.16 2.99
C ILE A 41 1.22 24.32 2.42
N GLU A 42 1.08 25.51 3.02
CA GLU A 42 1.84 26.70 2.61
C GLU A 42 3.35 26.43 2.70
N LEU A 43 3.80 25.81 3.79
CA LEU A 43 5.20 25.44 3.99
C LEU A 43 5.68 24.37 2.98
N ILE A 44 4.88 23.33 2.71
CA ILE A 44 5.20 22.30 1.69
C ILE A 44 5.44 22.94 0.32
N GLN A 45 4.58 23.89 -0.05
CA GLN A 45 4.70 24.62 -1.33
C GLN A 45 5.94 25.52 -1.40
N GLU A 46 6.41 26.05 -0.26
CA GLU A 46 7.57 26.93 -0.18
C GLU A 46 8.88 26.13 -0.20
N VAL A 47 8.97 25.06 0.62
CA VAL A 47 10.26 24.41 0.89
C VAL A 47 10.43 23.06 0.20
N HIS A 48 9.36 22.48 -0.38
CA HIS A 48 9.36 21.20 -1.10
C HIS A 48 10.09 20.07 -0.34
N PRO A 49 9.59 19.64 0.83
CA PRO A 49 10.22 18.58 1.60
C PRO A 49 10.13 17.22 0.90
N ASP A 50 11.10 16.35 1.15
CA ASP A 50 11.07 14.98 0.64
C ASP A 50 10.02 14.12 1.33
N PHE A 51 9.68 14.38 2.61
CA PHE A 51 8.61 13.71 3.35
C PHE A 51 8.02 14.58 4.46
N VAL A 52 6.86 14.20 4.96
CA VAL A 52 6.12 14.95 5.98
C VAL A 52 5.79 14.07 7.18
N ILE A 53 6.03 14.61 8.39
CA ILE A 53 5.55 14.04 9.65
C ILE A 53 4.39 14.92 10.12
N LEU A 54 3.20 14.34 10.31
CA LEU A 54 2.01 15.12 10.67
C LEU A 54 1.20 14.49 11.82
N ASP A 55 0.60 15.36 12.63
CA ASP A 55 -0.40 14.96 13.62
C ASP A 55 -1.80 14.91 13.00
N MET A 56 -2.64 14.04 13.54
CA MET A 56 -4.05 13.92 13.13
C MET A 56 -4.95 14.99 13.72
N GLN A 57 -4.64 15.47 14.92
CA GLN A 57 -5.49 16.42 15.63
C GLN A 57 -4.81 17.77 15.76
N MET A 58 -5.24 18.68 14.93
CA MET A 58 -4.74 20.06 14.92
C MET A 58 -5.91 21.04 14.71
N PRO A 59 -5.80 22.27 15.23
CA PRO A 59 -6.80 23.32 14.96
C PRO A 59 -6.76 23.76 13.50
N ILE A 60 -7.81 24.44 13.06
CA ILE A 60 -7.98 25.07 11.73
C ILE A 60 -8.13 24.01 10.62
N MET A 61 -7.12 23.17 10.41
CA MET A 61 -7.10 22.04 9.47
C MET A 61 -6.35 20.87 10.11
N GLY A 62 -7.06 19.82 10.43
CA GLY A 62 -6.50 18.60 11.02
C GLY A 62 -6.05 17.60 9.96
N GLY A 63 -5.51 16.46 10.41
CA GLY A 63 -5.07 15.38 9.53
C GLY A 63 -6.19 14.81 8.65
N LYS A 64 -7.45 14.86 9.12
CA LYS A 64 -8.62 14.39 8.33
C LYS A 64 -8.77 15.10 7.00
N GLU A 65 -8.50 16.40 6.97
CA GLU A 65 -8.59 17.22 5.76
C GLU A 65 -7.24 17.27 5.03
N LEU A 66 -6.14 17.27 5.80
CA LEU A 66 -4.80 17.38 5.26
C LEU A 66 -4.36 16.12 4.49
N LEU A 67 -4.61 14.92 5.03
CA LEU A 67 -4.18 13.66 4.41
C LEU A 67 -4.75 13.45 3.00
N PRO A 68 -6.07 13.58 2.76
CA PRO A 68 -6.61 13.46 1.40
C PRO A 68 -6.02 14.50 0.45
N TYR A 69 -5.84 15.74 0.92
CA TYR A 69 -5.23 16.79 0.12
C TYR A 69 -3.79 16.44 -0.30
N LEU A 70 -2.98 15.94 0.65
CA LEU A 70 -1.60 15.55 0.35
C LEU A 70 -1.54 14.33 -0.57
N ALA A 71 -2.40 13.35 -0.38
CA ALA A 71 -2.47 12.17 -1.25
C ALA A 71 -2.82 12.53 -2.71
N GLU A 72 -3.72 13.50 -2.89
CA GLU A 72 -4.13 13.95 -4.23
C GLU A 72 -3.06 14.83 -4.91
N ASN A 73 -2.45 15.75 -4.16
CA ASN A 73 -1.55 16.76 -4.74
C ASN A 73 -0.07 16.39 -4.69
N TYR A 74 0.31 15.43 -3.82
CA TYR A 74 1.69 14.98 -3.58
C TYR A 74 1.75 13.45 -3.43
N PRO A 75 1.30 12.65 -4.42
CA PRO A 75 1.13 11.20 -4.30
C PRO A 75 2.45 10.44 -4.02
N ASP A 76 3.57 10.99 -4.47
CA ASP A 76 4.89 10.39 -4.29
C ASP A 76 5.59 10.80 -2.98
N MET A 77 5.03 11.77 -2.25
CA MET A 77 5.63 12.26 -1.01
C MET A 77 5.29 11.34 0.17
N PRO A 78 6.26 10.68 0.80
CA PRO A 78 6.01 9.85 1.97
C PRO A 78 5.38 10.63 3.12
N LEU A 79 4.28 10.10 3.66
CA LEU A 79 3.57 10.67 4.79
C LEU A 79 3.75 9.77 6.01
N ILE A 80 4.09 10.35 7.16
CA ILE A 80 4.20 9.68 8.44
C ILE A 80 3.22 10.33 9.39
N VAL A 81 2.27 9.54 9.88
CA VAL A 81 1.21 10.02 10.75
C VAL A 81 1.57 9.73 12.21
N ILE A 82 1.50 10.75 13.06
CA ILE A 82 1.63 10.62 14.51
C ILE A 82 0.28 10.99 15.13
N SER A 83 -0.22 10.20 16.10
CA SER A 83 -1.51 10.51 16.73
C SER A 83 -1.55 10.09 18.21
N GLY A 84 -2.25 10.88 19.00
CA GLY A 84 -2.56 10.54 20.41
C GLY A 84 -3.68 9.51 20.58
N TYR A 85 -4.37 9.14 19.53
CA TYR A 85 -5.58 8.33 19.60
C TYR A 85 -5.46 7.05 18.78
N ARG A 86 -5.97 5.95 19.34
CA ARG A 86 -6.22 4.69 18.62
C ARG A 86 -7.62 4.74 17.98
N ASP A 87 -7.82 5.70 17.09
CA ASP A 87 -9.07 5.83 16.36
C ASP A 87 -8.96 5.07 15.04
N PHE A 88 -9.86 4.13 14.84
CA PHE A 88 -9.90 3.31 13.63
C PHE A 88 -10.07 4.16 12.36
N ASP A 89 -10.87 5.23 12.43
CA ASP A 89 -11.08 6.12 11.29
C ASP A 89 -9.80 6.88 10.90
N TYR A 90 -8.97 7.25 11.86
CA TYR A 90 -7.69 7.90 11.59
C TYR A 90 -6.68 6.95 10.95
N VAL A 91 -6.60 5.72 11.48
CA VAL A 91 -5.76 4.67 10.89
C VAL A 91 -6.20 4.40 9.45
N LYS A 92 -7.51 4.27 9.21
CA LYS A 92 -8.08 4.06 7.89
C LYS A 92 -7.73 5.20 6.92
N GLN A 93 -7.81 6.45 7.35
CA GLN A 93 -7.44 7.60 6.53
C GLN A 93 -5.94 7.66 6.21
N ALA A 94 -5.07 7.36 7.19
CA ALA A 94 -3.63 7.29 6.96
C ALA A 94 -3.28 6.22 5.91
N ILE A 95 -3.91 5.04 5.99
CA ILE A 95 -3.75 3.98 4.99
C ILE A 95 -4.26 4.44 3.63
N SER A 96 -5.44 5.08 3.56
CA SER A 96 -6.02 5.60 2.31
C SER A 96 -5.14 6.66 1.64
N ALA A 97 -4.40 7.43 2.43
CA ALA A 97 -3.42 8.41 1.95
C ALA A 97 -2.06 7.79 1.63
N ALA A 98 -1.95 6.45 1.61
CA ALA A 98 -0.70 5.72 1.43
C ALA A 98 0.42 6.16 2.39
N ALA A 99 0.07 6.56 3.63
CA ALA A 99 1.05 6.89 4.65
C ALA A 99 1.98 5.72 4.91
N ILE A 100 3.25 6.00 5.12
CA ILE A 100 4.27 4.98 5.41
C ILE A 100 3.95 4.25 6.71
N ASP A 101 3.47 5.01 7.70
CA ASP A 101 3.13 4.44 9.00
C ASP A 101 2.20 5.36 9.80
N TYR A 102 1.59 4.76 10.84
CA TYR A 102 0.76 5.43 11.83
C TYR A 102 1.31 5.15 13.23
N ILE A 103 1.93 6.15 13.85
CA ILE A 103 2.63 6.04 15.13
C ILE A 103 1.77 6.64 16.25
N LEU A 104 1.57 5.86 17.33
CA LEU A 104 0.83 6.35 18.50
C LEU A 104 1.71 7.13 19.47
N LYS A 105 1.25 8.28 19.93
CA LYS A 105 1.83 9.03 21.05
C LYS A 105 1.46 8.35 22.40
N PRO A 106 2.36 8.23 23.36
CA PRO A 106 3.79 8.55 23.27
C PRO A 106 4.58 7.47 22.53
N PHE A 107 5.49 7.85 21.67
CA PHE A 107 6.31 6.94 20.88
C PHE A 107 7.78 6.97 21.29
N SER A 108 8.47 5.85 21.10
CA SER A 108 9.90 5.74 21.37
C SER A 108 10.74 6.39 20.27
N LYS A 109 12.02 6.58 20.55
CA LYS A 109 12.99 7.05 19.56
C LYS A 109 13.16 6.02 18.43
N GLU A 110 13.23 4.75 18.80
CA GLU A 110 13.39 3.64 17.87
C GLU A 110 12.21 3.54 16.90
N ALA A 111 10.97 3.66 17.41
CA ALA A 111 9.77 3.56 16.57
C ALA A 111 9.74 4.63 15.46
N ILE A 112 10.07 5.89 15.79
CA ILE A 112 10.08 6.95 14.78
C ILE A 112 11.25 6.79 13.80
N GLN A 113 12.43 6.34 14.28
CA GLN A 113 13.59 6.12 13.41
C GLN A 113 13.38 4.97 12.44
N ASP A 114 12.76 3.86 12.87
CA ASP A 114 12.39 2.75 12.00
C ASP A 114 11.39 3.19 10.91
N CYS A 115 10.44 4.04 11.28
CA CYS A 115 9.50 4.61 10.32
C CYS A 115 10.20 5.51 9.28
N ILE A 116 11.09 6.39 9.73
CA ILE A 116 11.89 7.23 8.81
C ILE A 116 12.76 6.37 7.89
N SER A 117 13.35 5.29 8.38
CA SER A 117 14.15 4.38 7.54
C SER A 117 13.32 3.77 6.41
N ARG A 118 12.05 3.43 6.66
CA ARG A 118 11.12 2.98 5.60
C ARG A 118 10.78 4.10 4.61
N ALA A 119 10.59 5.32 5.10
CA ALA A 119 10.34 6.47 4.23
C ALA A 119 11.53 6.75 3.30
N ILE A 120 12.76 6.74 3.83
CA ILE A 120 14.00 6.87 3.05
C ILE A 120 14.09 5.78 1.99
N LYS A 121 13.87 4.53 2.39
CA LYS A 121 13.89 3.40 1.45
C LYS A 121 12.90 3.60 0.30
N ARG A 122 11.67 4.03 0.59
CA ARG A 122 10.68 4.33 -0.45
C ARG A 122 11.13 5.44 -1.40
N LEU A 123 11.78 6.49 -0.88
CA LEU A 123 12.35 7.57 -1.70
C LEU A 123 13.52 7.07 -2.58
N GLU A 124 14.38 6.20 -2.04
CA GLU A 124 15.48 5.58 -2.78
C GLU A 124 14.98 4.66 -3.89
N ASP A 125 13.99 3.83 -3.59
CA ASP A 125 13.34 2.95 -4.56
C ASP A 125 12.70 3.77 -5.69
N SER A 126 11.97 4.84 -5.36
CA SER A 126 11.38 5.78 -6.33
C SER A 126 12.43 6.51 -7.18
N GLN A 127 13.53 6.96 -6.57
CA GLN A 127 14.62 7.62 -7.30
C GLN A 127 15.41 6.62 -8.17
N THR A 128 15.57 5.39 -7.72
CA THR A 128 16.21 4.33 -8.49
C THR A 128 15.37 3.99 -9.71
N LEU A 129 14.05 3.87 -9.54
CA LEU A 129 13.11 3.73 -10.66
C LEU A 129 13.25 4.89 -11.66
N SER A 130 13.32 6.13 -11.20
CA SER A 130 13.45 7.31 -12.05
C SER A 130 14.78 7.39 -12.78
N ARG A 131 15.85 6.80 -12.23
CA ARG A 131 17.20 6.82 -12.82
C ARG A 131 17.52 5.63 -13.72
N VAL A 132 16.89 4.49 -13.45
CA VAL A 132 17.14 3.22 -14.19
C VAL A 132 16.19 3.08 -15.39
N THR A 133 15.18 3.94 -15.49
CA THR A 133 14.13 3.84 -16.53
C THR A 133 14.58 4.31 -17.92
N ASP A 134 15.59 3.65 -18.49
CA ASP A 134 15.78 3.61 -19.94
C ASP A 134 15.14 2.34 -20.57
N SER A 135 14.66 1.37 -19.79
CA SER A 135 13.92 0.22 -20.32
C SER A 135 12.43 0.29 -19.98
N ASP A 136 11.57 0.11 -20.96
CA ASP A 136 10.10 0.05 -20.80
C ASP A 136 9.68 -1.12 -19.86
N GLU A 137 10.52 -2.14 -19.70
CA GLU A 137 10.27 -3.32 -18.86
C GLU A 137 10.35 -3.02 -17.36
N GLU A 138 11.30 -2.19 -16.93
CA GLU A 138 11.46 -1.83 -15.51
C GLU A 138 10.36 -0.88 -15.04
N LYS A 139 9.92 0.04 -15.91
CA LYS A 139 8.74 0.89 -15.63
C LYS A 139 7.50 0.04 -15.46
N GLU A 140 7.31 -0.91 -16.34
CA GLU A 140 6.17 -1.81 -16.31
C GLU A 140 6.14 -2.66 -15.02
N ALA A 141 7.29 -3.17 -14.57
CA ALA A 141 7.40 -3.91 -13.32
C ALA A 141 7.00 -3.04 -12.10
N ALA A 142 7.46 -1.78 -12.08
CA ALA A 142 7.11 -0.86 -11.00
C ALA A 142 5.63 -0.47 -10.98
N TYR A 143 5.04 -0.23 -12.15
CA TYR A 143 3.58 0.00 -12.25
C TYR A 143 2.80 -1.23 -11.80
N TYR A 144 3.26 -2.42 -12.15
CA TYR A 144 2.65 -3.67 -11.73
C TYR A 144 2.65 -3.82 -10.20
N ASP A 145 3.80 -3.63 -9.54
CA ASP A 145 3.91 -3.72 -8.09
C ASP A 145 3.03 -2.69 -7.36
N TYR A 146 2.98 -1.46 -7.87
CA TYR A 146 2.12 -0.40 -7.35
C TYR A 146 0.63 -0.79 -7.45
N ASP A 147 0.19 -1.23 -8.63
CA ASP A 147 -1.20 -1.62 -8.89
C ASP A 147 -1.61 -2.82 -8.04
N ILE A 148 -0.72 -3.80 -7.85
CA ILE A 148 -0.95 -4.96 -6.96
C ILE A 148 -1.16 -4.50 -5.52
N GLN A 149 -0.33 -3.60 -5.02
CA GLN A 149 -0.48 -3.07 -3.66
C GLN A 149 -1.79 -2.28 -3.50
N HIS A 150 -2.14 -1.49 -4.51
CA HIS A 150 -3.41 -0.74 -4.54
C HIS A 150 -4.62 -1.67 -4.53
N LEU A 151 -4.64 -2.70 -5.37
CA LEU A 151 -5.70 -3.70 -5.42
C LEU A 151 -5.81 -4.50 -4.12
N THR A 152 -4.68 -4.86 -3.50
CA THR A 152 -4.65 -5.54 -2.20
C THR A 152 -5.31 -4.69 -1.13
N ASN A 153 -5.00 -3.41 -1.06
CA ASN A 153 -5.61 -2.47 -0.12
C ASN A 153 -7.12 -2.33 -0.35
N LEU A 154 -7.56 -2.27 -1.61
CA LEU A 154 -8.98 -2.22 -1.99
C LEU A 154 -9.73 -3.47 -1.48
N ILE A 155 -9.17 -4.65 -1.70
CA ILE A 155 -9.76 -5.93 -1.30
C ILE A 155 -9.83 -6.08 0.21
N LEU A 156 -8.81 -5.61 0.93
CA LEU A 156 -8.80 -5.59 2.39
C LEU A 156 -9.75 -4.55 2.99
N GLY A 157 -10.49 -3.81 2.14
CA GLY A 157 -11.48 -2.82 2.56
C GLY A 157 -10.87 -1.48 2.96
N TYR A 158 -9.62 -1.24 2.61
CA TYR A 158 -9.01 0.08 2.76
C TYR A 158 -9.51 1.00 1.64
N HIS A 159 -9.92 2.22 2.02
CA HIS A 159 -10.31 3.22 1.02
C HIS A 159 -9.05 3.70 0.32
N VAL A 160 -8.88 3.30 -0.90
CA VAL A 160 -7.90 3.83 -1.85
C VAL A 160 -8.67 4.74 -2.80
N GLY A 161 -8.08 5.88 -3.17
CA GLY A 161 -8.71 6.81 -4.11
C GLY A 161 -9.08 6.10 -5.43
N GLU A 162 -10.03 6.63 -6.17
CA GLU A 162 -10.37 6.15 -7.51
C GLU A 162 -9.12 6.29 -8.39
N GLY A 163 -8.48 5.17 -8.70
CA GLY A 163 -7.31 5.08 -9.58
C GLY A 163 -7.55 4.06 -10.68
N SER A 164 -7.18 4.38 -11.90
CA SER A 164 -7.06 3.41 -12.98
C SER A 164 -5.75 2.65 -12.82
N VAL A 165 -5.75 1.39 -13.23
CA VAL A 165 -4.55 0.56 -13.30
C VAL A 165 -3.57 1.17 -14.31
N SER A 166 -2.31 1.30 -13.91
CA SER A 166 -1.25 1.94 -14.72
C SER A 166 -0.42 0.92 -15.50
N SER A 167 -0.26 -0.30 -14.97
CA SER A 167 0.46 -1.40 -15.59
C SER A 167 -0.29 -1.94 -16.80
N LYS A 168 0.41 -2.14 -17.92
CA LYS A 168 -0.13 -2.77 -19.13
C LYS A 168 -0.52 -4.23 -18.89
N ARG A 169 0.18 -4.92 -17.97
CA ARG A 169 -0.07 -6.30 -17.60
C ARG A 169 -1.43 -6.48 -16.94
N LEU A 170 -1.96 -5.42 -16.32
CA LEU A 170 -3.24 -5.41 -15.61
C LEU A 170 -4.34 -4.64 -16.34
N ASN A 171 -4.12 -4.26 -17.61
CA ASN A 171 -5.11 -3.52 -18.41
C ASN A 171 -6.48 -4.20 -18.52
N PHE A 172 -6.54 -5.53 -18.44
CA PHE A 172 -7.78 -6.30 -18.46
C PHE A 172 -8.72 -5.94 -17.29
N ILE A 173 -8.19 -5.37 -16.20
CA ILE A 173 -8.98 -4.92 -15.04
C ILE A 173 -9.88 -3.74 -15.42
N ASN A 174 -9.45 -2.88 -16.33
CA ASN A 174 -10.23 -1.70 -16.75
C ASN A 174 -11.52 -2.09 -17.51
N ASP A 175 -11.56 -3.27 -18.10
CA ASP A 175 -12.73 -3.81 -18.83
C ASP A 175 -13.62 -4.71 -17.94
N THR A 176 -13.37 -4.73 -16.65
CA THR A 176 -14.06 -5.59 -15.68
C THR A 176 -15.38 -5.00 -15.24
N HIS A 177 -16.45 -5.81 -15.33
CA HIS A 177 -17.79 -5.41 -14.87
C HIS A 177 -18.12 -5.89 -13.46
N HIS A 178 -17.52 -6.99 -13.01
CA HIS A 178 -17.68 -7.50 -11.65
C HIS A 178 -16.50 -8.40 -11.25
N LEU A 179 -16.29 -8.49 -9.94
CA LEU A 179 -15.23 -9.27 -9.33
C LEU A 179 -15.79 -10.48 -8.61
N VAL A 180 -15.04 -11.57 -8.62
CA VAL A 180 -15.26 -12.71 -7.69
C VAL A 180 -14.00 -12.86 -6.86
N LEU A 181 -14.15 -12.78 -5.54
CA LEU A 181 -13.05 -12.94 -4.59
C LEU A 181 -13.08 -14.33 -3.99
N LEU A 182 -12.01 -15.07 -4.17
CA LEU A 182 -11.79 -16.37 -3.53
C LEU A 182 -10.73 -16.20 -2.43
N THR A 183 -10.99 -16.77 -1.26
CA THR A 183 -9.99 -16.92 -0.21
C THR A 183 -9.32 -18.28 -0.35
N LEU A 184 -8.01 -18.29 -0.32
CA LEU A 184 -7.19 -19.49 -0.37
C LEU A 184 -6.60 -19.73 1.02
N TYR A 185 -6.78 -20.92 1.55
CA TYR A 185 -6.17 -21.34 2.82
C TYR A 185 -5.33 -22.59 2.60
N PHE A 186 -4.05 -22.53 2.97
CA PHE A 186 -3.07 -23.60 2.85
C PHE A 186 -2.83 -24.23 4.22
N GLU A 187 -2.95 -25.56 4.31
CA GLU A 187 -2.81 -26.26 5.59
C GLU A 187 -1.36 -26.35 6.08
N SER A 188 -0.38 -26.28 5.18
CA SER A 188 1.03 -26.37 5.53
C SER A 188 1.83 -25.14 5.08
N THR A 189 2.52 -24.48 6.03
CA THR A 189 3.36 -23.31 5.76
C THR A 189 4.72 -23.65 5.15
N SER A 190 5.23 -24.87 5.37
CA SER A 190 6.61 -25.24 5.00
C SER A 190 6.88 -25.34 3.49
N GLN A 191 5.85 -25.34 2.67
CA GLN A 191 5.95 -25.50 1.21
C GLN A 191 5.35 -24.35 0.39
N ILE A 192 4.69 -23.37 1.03
CA ILE A 192 4.04 -22.26 0.33
C ILE A 192 5.05 -21.40 -0.41
N GLN A 193 6.25 -21.24 0.11
CA GLN A 193 7.34 -20.48 -0.55
C GLN A 193 7.73 -21.03 -1.93
N ASN A 194 7.32 -22.26 -2.27
CA ASN A 194 7.57 -22.88 -3.56
C ASN A 194 6.33 -22.90 -4.47
N ILE A 195 5.19 -22.37 -4.01
CA ILE A 195 3.94 -22.34 -4.79
C ILE A 195 3.81 -20.96 -5.44
N ASP A 196 4.17 -20.87 -6.71
CA ASP A 196 3.98 -19.67 -7.51
C ASP A 196 2.61 -19.73 -8.21
N ILE A 197 1.57 -19.27 -7.50
CA ILE A 197 0.20 -19.26 -8.00
C ILE A 197 0.06 -18.30 -9.17
N GLN A 198 0.74 -17.14 -9.13
CA GLN A 198 0.65 -16.17 -10.21
C GLN A 198 1.22 -16.73 -11.51
N HIS A 199 2.37 -17.36 -11.46
CA HIS A 199 2.95 -18.02 -12.63
C HIS A 199 2.07 -19.18 -13.13
N TRP A 200 1.48 -19.96 -12.22
CA TRP A 200 0.53 -21.01 -12.60
C TRP A 200 -0.70 -20.46 -13.32
N LEU A 201 -1.24 -19.31 -12.91
CA LEU A 201 -2.35 -18.64 -13.59
C LEU A 201 -1.96 -18.20 -15.00
N GLU A 202 -0.78 -17.64 -15.16
CA GLU A 202 -0.24 -17.19 -16.45
C GLU A 202 -0.06 -18.38 -17.41
N ASP A 203 0.60 -19.45 -16.96
CA ASP A 203 0.79 -20.69 -17.73
C ASP A 203 -0.51 -21.39 -18.08
N GLY A 204 -1.50 -21.31 -17.20
CA GLY A 204 -2.84 -21.89 -17.39
C GLY A 204 -3.74 -21.09 -18.33
N GLY A 205 -3.30 -19.93 -18.81
CA GLY A 205 -4.08 -19.02 -19.65
C GLY A 205 -5.14 -18.22 -18.89
N PHE A 206 -4.97 -18.06 -17.58
CA PHE A 206 -5.86 -17.28 -16.72
C PHE A 206 -5.27 -15.91 -16.34
N GLY A 207 -4.05 -15.60 -16.80
CA GLY A 207 -3.32 -14.37 -16.45
C GLY A 207 -4.06 -13.07 -16.78
N ASP A 208 -4.91 -13.08 -17.83
CA ASP A 208 -5.74 -11.95 -18.22
C ASP A 208 -7.13 -11.93 -17.54
N LEU A 209 -7.36 -12.80 -16.58
CA LEU A 209 -8.66 -12.95 -15.90
C LEU A 209 -8.54 -13.07 -14.39
N ALA A 210 -7.37 -13.40 -13.88
CA ALA A 210 -7.18 -13.72 -12.47
C ALA A 210 -5.87 -13.14 -11.93
N LEU A 211 -5.90 -12.74 -10.67
CA LEU A 211 -4.77 -12.20 -9.96
C LEU A 211 -4.65 -12.83 -8.59
N TYR A 212 -3.47 -13.33 -8.25
CA TYR A 212 -3.18 -13.80 -6.91
C TYR A 212 -2.59 -12.68 -6.05
N LEU A 213 -3.16 -12.48 -4.87
CA LEU A 213 -2.71 -11.50 -3.88
C LEU A 213 -2.32 -12.25 -2.60
N PRO A 214 -1.03 -12.30 -2.24
CA PRO A 214 -0.60 -12.88 -0.98
C PRO A 214 -1.09 -12.05 0.20
N ASN A 215 -1.40 -12.70 1.33
CA ASN A 215 -1.75 -12.00 2.54
C ASN A 215 -0.49 -11.71 3.37
N ALA A 216 -0.10 -10.47 3.49
CA ALA A 216 1.08 -10.05 4.26
C ALA A 216 0.98 -10.39 5.78
N ALA A 217 -0.22 -10.61 6.30
CA ALA A 217 -0.43 -10.95 7.71
C ALA A 217 -0.43 -12.45 8.00
N SER A 218 -0.43 -13.30 6.97
CA SER A 218 -0.51 -14.76 7.15
C SER A 218 0.05 -15.51 5.95
N ASP A 219 1.10 -16.28 6.17
CA ASP A 219 1.68 -17.17 5.16
C ASP A 219 0.76 -18.33 4.75
N GLN A 220 -0.34 -18.55 5.49
CA GLN A 220 -1.33 -19.61 5.21
C GLN A 220 -2.52 -19.14 4.39
N MET A 221 -2.66 -17.84 4.16
CA MET A 221 -3.80 -17.29 3.46
C MET A 221 -3.37 -16.44 2.27
N GLY A 222 -4.17 -16.48 1.23
CA GLY A 222 -4.08 -15.59 0.09
C GLY A 222 -5.44 -15.30 -0.51
N PHE A 223 -5.47 -14.41 -1.48
CA PHE A 223 -6.69 -14.04 -2.19
C PHE A 223 -6.49 -14.29 -3.68
N LEU A 224 -7.48 -14.88 -4.31
CA LEU A 224 -7.54 -15.00 -5.77
C LEU A 224 -8.71 -14.15 -6.25
N VAL A 225 -8.40 -13.12 -7.03
CA VAL A 225 -9.37 -12.20 -7.60
C VAL A 225 -9.61 -12.58 -9.04
N LEU A 226 -10.86 -12.85 -9.38
CA LEU A 226 -11.28 -13.13 -10.73
C LEU A 226 -12.01 -11.91 -11.29
N PHE A 227 -11.52 -11.40 -12.42
CA PHE A 227 -12.04 -10.23 -13.12
C PHE A 227 -12.94 -10.69 -14.26
N MET A 228 -14.22 -10.39 -14.14
CA MET A 228 -15.23 -10.88 -15.08
C MET A 228 -15.63 -9.78 -16.08
N PRO A 229 -15.26 -9.92 -17.36
CA PRO A 229 -15.58 -8.94 -18.39
C PRO A 229 -17.05 -9.00 -18.82
N ASN A 230 -17.79 -10.05 -18.46
CA ASN A 230 -19.15 -10.27 -18.93
C ASN A 230 -20.15 -10.31 -17.78
N THR A 231 -21.39 -9.85 -18.03
CA THR A 231 -22.49 -9.77 -17.07
C THR A 231 -23.23 -11.10 -16.84
N GLU A 232 -22.94 -12.19 -17.57
CA GLU A 232 -23.61 -13.48 -17.38
C GLU A 232 -23.07 -14.26 -16.19
N ILE A 233 -23.81 -14.24 -15.09
CA ILE A 233 -23.50 -14.93 -13.82
C ILE A 233 -23.21 -16.43 -14.01
N ILE A 234 -23.85 -17.10 -15.00
CA ILE A 234 -23.67 -18.53 -15.28
C ILE A 234 -22.24 -18.83 -15.77
N HIS A 235 -21.69 -17.98 -16.63
CA HIS A 235 -20.32 -18.12 -17.12
C HIS A 235 -19.30 -17.87 -16.00
N SER A 236 -19.56 -16.89 -15.15
CA SER A 236 -18.72 -16.59 -13.99
C SER A 236 -18.62 -17.79 -13.04
N ARG A 237 -19.74 -18.44 -12.73
CA ARG A 237 -19.75 -19.60 -11.84
C ARG A 237 -18.97 -20.79 -12.40
N ARG A 238 -19.13 -21.07 -13.72
CA ARG A 238 -18.39 -22.15 -14.38
C ARG A 238 -16.87 -21.89 -14.36
N LEU A 239 -16.45 -20.65 -14.58
CA LEU A 239 -15.03 -20.27 -14.53
C LEU A 239 -14.46 -20.40 -13.11
N VAL A 240 -15.20 -19.97 -12.10
CA VAL A 240 -14.84 -20.17 -10.69
C VAL A 240 -14.62 -21.64 -10.36
N ASP A 241 -15.55 -22.51 -10.76
CA ASP A 241 -15.46 -23.94 -10.52
C ASP A 241 -14.26 -24.56 -11.25
N GLN A 242 -14.01 -24.16 -12.49
CA GLN A 242 -12.88 -24.63 -13.31
C GLN A 242 -11.55 -24.24 -12.68
N ILE A 243 -11.35 -22.97 -12.33
CA ILE A 243 -10.11 -22.47 -11.72
C ILE A 243 -9.90 -23.09 -10.35
N SER A 244 -10.96 -23.17 -9.52
CA SER A 244 -10.89 -23.75 -8.17
C SER A 244 -10.48 -25.22 -8.21
N SER A 245 -11.05 -26.01 -9.14
CA SER A 245 -10.70 -27.42 -9.31
C SER A 245 -9.24 -27.58 -9.78
N ALA A 246 -8.83 -26.84 -10.82
CA ALA A 246 -7.50 -26.92 -11.37
C ALA A 246 -6.42 -26.44 -10.36
N LEU A 247 -6.70 -25.37 -9.59
CA LEU A 247 -5.79 -24.90 -8.56
C LEU A 247 -5.66 -25.90 -7.40
N THR A 248 -6.76 -26.52 -7.00
CA THR A 248 -6.74 -27.58 -5.97
C THR A 248 -5.88 -28.76 -6.41
N ASP A 249 -5.99 -29.20 -7.65
CA ASP A 249 -5.18 -30.28 -8.20
C ASP A 249 -3.71 -29.89 -8.30
N TYR A 250 -3.40 -28.67 -8.73
CA TYR A 250 -2.02 -28.15 -8.76
C TYR A 250 -1.38 -28.16 -7.37
N VAL A 251 -2.07 -27.61 -6.37
CA VAL A 251 -1.55 -27.56 -4.98
C VAL A 251 -1.40 -28.96 -4.39
N ARG A 252 -2.31 -29.89 -4.72
CA ARG A 252 -2.21 -31.30 -4.29
C ARG A 252 -0.99 -32.00 -4.91
N HIS A 253 -0.64 -31.72 -6.15
CA HIS A 253 0.60 -32.24 -6.77
C HIS A 253 1.87 -31.77 -6.06
N LEU A 254 1.81 -30.60 -5.42
CA LEU A 254 2.89 -30.06 -4.59
C LEU A 254 2.86 -30.56 -3.13
N GLN A 255 2.10 -31.63 -2.86
CA GLN A 255 1.94 -32.26 -1.54
C GLN A 255 1.40 -31.29 -0.47
N ASN A 256 0.55 -30.36 -0.86
CA ASN A 256 -0.14 -29.44 0.04
C ASN A 256 -1.66 -29.59 -0.09
N SER A 257 -2.39 -29.11 0.91
CA SER A 257 -3.85 -29.06 0.92
C SER A 257 -4.31 -27.62 0.81
N LEU A 258 -5.33 -27.39 -0.02
CA LEU A 258 -5.91 -26.08 -0.26
C LEU A 258 -7.42 -26.11 0.04
N ILE A 259 -7.86 -25.15 0.83
CA ILE A 259 -9.28 -24.85 1.05
C ILE A 259 -9.61 -23.54 0.36
N ILE A 260 -10.62 -23.53 -0.47
CA ILE A 260 -11.07 -22.36 -1.21
C ILE A 260 -12.43 -21.92 -0.66
N GLY A 261 -12.52 -20.67 -0.20
CA GLY A 261 -13.75 -19.99 0.18
C GLY A 261 -14.15 -18.95 -0.85
N ILE A 262 -15.45 -18.80 -1.11
CA ILE A 262 -15.98 -17.74 -1.96
C ILE A 262 -16.52 -16.65 -1.04
N LEU A 263 -16.02 -15.45 -1.18
CA LEU A 263 -16.59 -14.27 -0.53
C LEU A 263 -17.66 -13.69 -1.45
N SER A 264 -18.89 -13.73 -0.98
CA SER A 264 -20.09 -13.20 -1.67
C SER A 264 -20.46 -11.82 -1.11
#